data_3a6256d486196770a20c6d8b1476127e
#
_entry.id   3a6256d486196770a20c6d8b1476127e
#
_cell.length_a   1.000
_cell.length_b   1.000
_cell.length_c   1.000
_cell.angle_alpha   90.00
_cell.angle_beta   90.00
_cell.angle_gamma   90.00
#
_symmetry.space_group_name_H-M   'P 1'
#
loop_
_entity.id
_entity.type
_entity.pdbx_description
1 polymer ?
#
loop_
_entity_poly.entity_id
_entity_poly.type
_entity_poly.pdbx_seq_one_letter_code
_entity_poly.pdbx_strand_id
1 'polypeptide(L)'
;MPNFKLVVCYDGSRYKGWQKQGNTENTIQARLENALNGILGEPIEISGSGRTDAGAHAKMQVASFRAATKMPPEEILKRLRGVLPEDIGALSLCIAEPRFHARLSCVGKTYVYRVWNSGCPNVFERKYMYTVTDPLDLALMQEAAGHFLGSHDFSAFCSLKRMKRSAVRRIDRLRVERLGDEVRFTVSGDGFLYNMVRIIVGTLLETGKGNLSPDAIPGILASLDRQNAGPTAPAKGLCLEDVRY
;
A
#
# COMPACT_ATOMS: atom_id res chain seq x y z
N MET A 1 26.68 -15.09 1.27
CA MET A 1 25.26 -15.37 0.94
C MET A 1 24.80 -14.33 -0.07
N PRO A 2 24.33 -14.74 -1.27
CA PRO A 2 23.70 -13.84 -2.21
C PRO A 2 22.52 -13.12 -1.58
N ASN A 3 22.33 -11.87 -1.98
CA ASN A 3 21.18 -11.03 -1.62
C ASN A 3 20.21 -11.01 -2.80
N PHE A 4 18.95 -11.27 -2.57
CA PHE A 4 17.94 -11.37 -3.61
C PHE A 4 16.92 -10.23 -3.50
N LYS A 5 16.50 -9.71 -4.67
CA LYS A 5 15.36 -8.80 -4.81
C LYS A 5 14.23 -9.57 -5.49
N LEU A 6 13.12 -9.72 -4.79
CA LEU A 6 11.89 -10.37 -5.24
C LEU A 6 10.80 -9.31 -5.44
N VAL A 7 10.15 -9.33 -6.60
CA VAL A 7 8.97 -8.50 -6.87
C VAL A 7 7.75 -9.41 -6.89
N VAL A 8 6.71 -9.03 -6.15
CA VAL A 8 5.47 -9.81 -6.03
C VAL A 8 4.24 -8.93 -6.21
N CYS A 9 3.17 -9.54 -6.71
CA CYS A 9 1.82 -8.97 -6.69
C CYS A 9 0.89 -9.86 -5.87
N TYR A 10 -0.19 -9.29 -5.32
CA TYR A 10 -1.17 -10.08 -4.57
C TYR A 10 -2.54 -9.42 -4.45
N ASP A 11 -3.57 -10.25 -4.43
CA ASP A 11 -4.89 -9.94 -3.89
C ASP A 11 -4.86 -10.12 -2.38
N GLY A 12 -4.87 -9.01 -1.63
CA GLY A 12 -4.80 -9.01 -0.17
C GLY A 12 -6.09 -9.38 0.54
N SER A 13 -7.21 -9.60 -0.18
CA SER A 13 -8.56 -9.74 0.39
C SER A 13 -8.67 -10.79 1.50
N ARG A 14 -7.93 -11.90 1.37
CA ARG A 14 -7.95 -13.03 2.32
C ARG A 14 -6.86 -12.97 3.39
N TYR A 15 -5.95 -11.98 3.32
CA TYR A 15 -4.76 -11.93 4.16
C TYR A 15 -4.88 -10.89 5.28
N LYS A 16 -4.24 -11.17 6.42
CA LYS A 16 -4.10 -10.25 7.55
C LYS A 16 -2.99 -9.20 7.33
N GLY A 17 -2.78 -8.82 6.05
CA GLY A 17 -1.78 -7.87 5.60
C GLY A 17 -0.45 -8.52 5.22
N TRP A 18 0.53 -7.66 4.99
CA TRP A 18 1.88 -8.11 4.61
C TRP A 18 2.61 -8.82 5.74
N GLN A 19 2.73 -8.15 6.90
CA GLN A 19 3.66 -8.52 7.99
C GLN A 19 3.25 -9.81 8.69
N LYS A 20 4.20 -10.75 8.83
CA LYS A 20 4.08 -11.94 9.69
C LYS A 20 3.71 -11.56 11.12
N GLN A 21 2.80 -12.30 11.72
CA GLN A 21 2.25 -12.06 13.06
C GLN A 21 2.35 -13.35 13.87
N GLY A 22 2.54 -13.22 15.20
CA GLY A 22 2.67 -14.38 16.07
C GLY A 22 1.40 -15.20 16.26
N ASN A 23 0.23 -14.62 15.94
CA ASN A 23 -1.09 -15.24 16.13
C ASN A 23 -1.73 -15.77 14.84
N THR A 24 -1.09 -15.60 13.69
CA THR A 24 -1.60 -16.07 12.40
C THR A 24 -0.48 -16.22 11.35
N GLU A 25 -0.55 -17.29 10.58
CA GLU A 25 0.29 -17.51 9.40
C GLU A 25 -0.35 -16.95 8.12
N ASN A 26 -1.58 -16.44 8.20
CA ASN A 26 -2.31 -15.95 7.05
C ASN A 26 -1.91 -14.52 6.66
N THR A 27 -0.62 -14.33 6.38
CA THR A 27 -0.02 -13.08 5.90
C THR A 27 0.80 -13.33 4.64
N ILE A 28 0.96 -12.31 3.80
CA ILE A 28 1.74 -12.43 2.55
C ILE A 28 3.19 -12.84 2.85
N GLN A 29 3.81 -12.22 3.85
CA GLN A 29 5.18 -12.53 4.27
C GLN A 29 5.33 -14.00 4.67
N ALA A 30 4.43 -14.53 5.51
CA ALA A 30 4.51 -15.92 5.96
C ALA A 30 4.35 -16.90 4.78
N ARG A 31 3.44 -16.63 3.84
CA ARG A 31 3.28 -17.47 2.64
C ARG A 31 4.53 -17.51 1.78
N LEU A 32 5.17 -16.36 1.56
CA LEU A 32 6.41 -16.28 0.79
C LEU A 32 7.58 -16.94 1.51
N GLU A 33 7.75 -16.72 2.82
CA GLU A 33 8.80 -17.37 3.63
C GLU A 33 8.64 -18.89 3.63
N ASN A 34 7.44 -19.41 3.87
CA ASN A 34 7.19 -20.85 3.87
C ASN A 34 7.47 -21.49 2.50
N ALA A 35 7.09 -20.82 1.41
CA ALA A 35 7.39 -21.29 0.04
C ALA A 35 8.90 -21.31 -0.23
N LEU A 36 9.61 -20.23 0.13
CA LEU A 36 11.08 -20.14 -0.05
C LEU A 36 11.81 -21.16 0.83
N ASN A 37 11.38 -21.37 2.08
CA ASN A 37 11.96 -22.37 2.99
C ASN A 37 11.87 -23.77 2.38
N GLY A 38 10.72 -24.13 1.81
CA GLY A 38 10.54 -25.43 1.14
C GLY A 38 11.39 -25.58 -0.12
N ILE A 39 11.63 -24.51 -0.88
CA ILE A 39 12.43 -24.52 -2.11
C ILE A 39 13.93 -24.58 -1.81
N LEU A 40 14.39 -23.81 -0.82
CA LEU A 40 15.81 -23.61 -0.55
C LEU A 40 16.35 -24.52 0.56
N GLY A 41 15.48 -25.18 1.33
CA GLY A 41 15.86 -26.09 2.39
C GLY A 41 16.46 -25.43 3.63
N GLU A 42 16.30 -24.11 3.77
CA GLU A 42 16.78 -23.32 4.91
C GLU A 42 15.74 -22.27 5.34
N PRO A 43 15.74 -21.81 6.59
CA PRO A 43 14.88 -20.72 7.03
C PRO A 43 15.22 -19.41 6.33
N ILE A 44 14.26 -18.84 5.64
CA ILE A 44 14.38 -17.54 4.94
C ILE A 44 13.52 -16.51 5.67
N GLU A 45 14.13 -15.37 5.99
CA GLU A 45 13.43 -14.18 6.46
C GLU A 45 13.41 -13.14 5.36
N ILE A 46 12.23 -12.65 4.98
CA ILE A 46 12.07 -11.63 3.97
C ILE A 46 11.78 -10.26 4.56
N SER A 47 12.36 -9.22 3.98
CA SER A 47 12.08 -7.82 4.30
C SER A 47 11.34 -7.16 3.15
N GLY A 48 10.08 -6.75 3.37
CA GLY A 48 9.29 -6.02 2.37
C GLY A 48 9.63 -4.53 2.33
N SER A 49 9.39 -3.86 1.19
CA SER A 49 9.61 -2.42 1.03
C SER A 49 8.73 -1.59 1.99
N GLY A 50 7.59 -2.12 2.36
CA GLY A 50 6.66 -1.57 3.34
C GLY A 50 5.59 -2.57 3.70
N ARG A 51 4.83 -2.24 4.73
CA ARG A 51 3.66 -3.04 5.13
C ARG A 51 2.44 -2.57 4.36
N THR A 52 1.62 -3.50 3.92
CA THR A 52 0.25 -3.24 3.48
C THR A 52 -0.71 -3.76 4.55
N ASP A 53 -1.82 -3.08 4.71
CA ASP A 53 -2.85 -3.43 5.70
C ASP A 53 -3.58 -4.73 5.33
N ALA A 54 -4.28 -5.32 6.29
CA ALA A 54 -5.20 -6.42 6.02
C ALA A 54 -6.23 -6.02 4.97
N GLY A 55 -6.38 -6.83 3.93
CA GLY A 55 -7.29 -6.59 2.81
C GLY A 55 -6.78 -5.61 1.74
N ALA A 56 -5.60 -5.03 1.89
CA ALA A 56 -4.99 -4.18 0.85
C ALA A 56 -4.16 -5.00 -0.13
N HIS A 57 -4.11 -4.55 -1.38
CA HIS A 57 -3.48 -5.24 -2.51
C HIS A 57 -2.12 -4.65 -2.87
N ALA A 58 -1.38 -5.34 -3.72
CA ALA A 58 -0.19 -4.81 -4.36
C ALA A 58 -0.02 -5.37 -5.77
N LYS A 59 0.38 -4.50 -6.71
CA LYS A 59 0.84 -4.90 -8.03
C LYS A 59 2.37 -5.07 -8.08
N MET A 60 3.11 -4.26 -7.29
CA MET A 60 4.57 -4.19 -7.33
C MET A 60 5.18 -4.09 -5.93
N GLN A 61 4.86 -5.05 -5.04
CA GLN A 61 5.56 -5.12 -3.76
C GLN A 61 6.95 -5.70 -3.95
N VAL A 62 7.95 -5.06 -3.36
CA VAL A 62 9.34 -5.53 -3.40
C VAL A 62 9.75 -6.09 -2.04
N ALA A 63 10.41 -7.23 -2.07
CA ALA A 63 11.02 -7.87 -0.91
C ALA A 63 12.50 -8.16 -1.15
N SER A 64 13.29 -8.24 -0.10
CA SER A 64 14.68 -8.70 -0.15
C SER A 64 14.92 -9.80 0.87
N PHE A 65 15.80 -10.74 0.52
CA PHE A 65 16.24 -11.81 1.41
C PHE A 65 17.63 -12.30 1.05
N ARG A 66 18.26 -13.03 1.97
CA ARG A 66 19.54 -13.68 1.74
C ARG A 66 19.37 -15.18 1.85
N ALA A 67 20.06 -15.92 0.99
CA ALA A 67 20.04 -17.38 1.02
C ALA A 67 21.42 -17.96 0.66
N ALA A 68 21.80 -19.08 1.30
CA ALA A 68 23.03 -19.80 1.01
C ALA A 68 22.79 -20.85 -0.10
N THR A 69 22.44 -20.39 -1.30
CA THR A 69 22.08 -21.27 -2.42
C THR A 69 22.95 -21.04 -3.64
N LYS A 70 23.17 -22.12 -4.41
CA LYS A 70 23.75 -22.09 -5.77
C LYS A 70 22.65 -22.13 -6.86
N MET A 71 21.38 -22.27 -6.45
CA MET A 71 20.25 -22.28 -7.39
C MET A 71 20.13 -20.92 -8.07
N PRO A 72 20.06 -20.86 -9.41
CA PRO A 72 19.92 -19.60 -10.13
C PRO A 72 18.57 -18.95 -9.84
N PRO A 73 18.46 -17.60 -9.88
CA PRO A 73 17.22 -16.87 -9.58
C PRO A 73 16.02 -17.33 -10.42
N GLU A 74 16.25 -17.68 -11.67
CA GLU A 74 15.20 -18.13 -12.61
C GLU A 74 14.56 -19.44 -12.15
N GLU A 75 15.38 -20.37 -11.65
CA GLU A 75 14.90 -21.66 -11.14
C GLU A 75 14.15 -21.48 -9.82
N ILE A 76 14.64 -20.63 -8.91
CA ILE A 76 13.91 -20.26 -7.67
C ILE A 76 12.56 -19.64 -8.03
N LEU A 77 12.55 -18.70 -8.96
CA LEU A 77 11.32 -18.02 -9.41
C LEU A 77 10.31 -18.98 -10.01
N LYS A 78 10.78 -19.90 -10.85
CA LYS A 78 9.95 -20.95 -11.47
C LYS A 78 9.30 -21.84 -10.41
N ARG A 79 10.07 -22.32 -9.44
CA ARG A 79 9.55 -23.16 -8.33
C ARG A 79 8.60 -22.37 -7.45
N LEU A 80 8.93 -21.10 -7.14
CA LEU A 80 8.09 -20.23 -6.32
C LEU A 80 6.71 -20.05 -6.98
N ARG A 81 6.65 -19.80 -8.29
CA ARG A 81 5.40 -19.72 -9.05
C ARG A 81 4.57 -21.01 -9.02
N GLY A 82 5.23 -22.18 -8.91
CA GLY A 82 4.56 -23.47 -8.85
C GLY A 82 3.94 -23.82 -7.48
N VAL A 83 4.36 -23.13 -6.39
CA VAL A 83 3.89 -23.46 -5.03
C VAL A 83 3.08 -22.34 -4.37
N LEU A 84 3.14 -21.12 -4.90
CA LEU A 84 2.33 -20.01 -4.40
C LEU A 84 0.86 -20.20 -4.77
N PRO A 85 -0.07 -19.75 -3.88
CA PRO A 85 -1.49 -19.72 -4.22
C PRO A 85 -1.76 -18.71 -5.33
N GLU A 86 -2.85 -18.87 -6.06
CA GLU A 86 -3.21 -18.04 -7.23
C GLU A 86 -3.38 -16.55 -6.95
N ASP A 87 -3.57 -16.17 -5.69
CA ASP A 87 -3.71 -14.79 -5.24
C ASP A 87 -2.37 -14.14 -4.81
N ILE A 88 -1.24 -14.84 -4.97
CA ILE A 88 0.12 -14.29 -4.80
C ILE A 88 0.98 -14.65 -6.02
N GLY A 89 1.37 -13.64 -6.80
CA GLY A 89 2.21 -13.81 -7.98
C GLY A 89 3.65 -13.38 -7.74
N ALA A 90 4.65 -14.22 -8.04
CA ALA A 90 6.04 -13.85 -8.09
C ALA A 90 6.38 -13.33 -9.49
N LEU A 91 6.62 -12.02 -9.62
CA LEU A 91 6.82 -11.35 -10.91
C LEU A 91 8.26 -11.50 -11.40
N SER A 92 9.24 -11.19 -10.54
CA SER A 92 10.66 -11.30 -10.85
C SER A 92 11.49 -11.60 -9.62
N LEU A 93 12.63 -12.24 -9.83
CA LEU A 93 13.66 -12.48 -8.81
C LEU A 93 15.03 -12.26 -9.46
N CYS A 94 15.88 -11.49 -8.83
CA CYS A 94 17.26 -11.28 -9.27
C CYS A 94 18.20 -11.18 -8.08
N ILE A 95 19.49 -11.38 -8.33
CA ILE A 95 20.55 -11.05 -7.38
C ILE A 95 20.63 -9.53 -7.30
N ALA A 96 20.61 -9.01 -6.09
CA ALA A 96 20.71 -7.59 -5.80
C ALA A 96 22.09 -7.26 -5.22
N GLU A 97 22.41 -5.97 -5.21
CA GLU A 97 23.61 -5.45 -4.55
C GLU A 97 23.68 -5.93 -3.09
N PRO A 98 24.89 -6.21 -2.55
CA PRO A 98 25.05 -6.77 -1.20
C PRO A 98 24.43 -5.93 -0.09
N ARG A 99 24.34 -4.60 -0.27
CA ARG A 99 23.74 -3.65 0.68
C ARG A 99 22.28 -3.32 0.39
N PHE A 100 21.72 -3.81 -0.70
CA PHE A 100 20.31 -3.57 -1.02
C PHE A 100 19.41 -4.12 0.08
N HIS A 101 18.48 -3.29 0.53
CA HIS A 101 17.43 -3.68 1.49
C HIS A 101 16.12 -3.09 1.02
N ALA A 102 15.11 -3.93 0.75
CA ALA A 102 13.86 -3.52 0.13
C ALA A 102 13.19 -2.31 0.82
N ARG A 103 13.32 -2.17 2.14
CA ARG A 103 12.74 -1.04 2.88
C ARG A 103 13.67 0.17 2.98
N LEU A 104 14.97 -0.06 3.26
CA LEU A 104 15.89 1.04 3.57
C LEU A 104 16.42 1.73 2.32
N SER A 105 16.53 0.99 1.21
CA SER A 105 16.96 1.51 -0.09
C SER A 105 15.80 2.13 -0.89
N CYS A 106 14.55 2.03 -0.39
CA CYS A 106 13.37 2.57 -1.05
C CYS A 106 13.35 4.09 -0.96
N VAL A 107 13.24 4.77 -2.12
CA VAL A 107 13.19 6.24 -2.24
C VAL A 107 11.78 6.78 -2.48
N GLY A 108 10.83 5.93 -2.84
CA GLY A 108 9.44 6.36 -3.04
C GLY A 108 8.48 5.22 -3.32
N LYS A 109 7.19 5.49 -3.12
CA LYS A 109 6.09 4.57 -3.38
C LYS A 109 4.93 5.27 -4.03
N THR A 110 4.19 4.53 -4.84
CA THR A 110 2.93 4.97 -5.42
C THR A 110 1.83 4.02 -5.00
N TYR A 111 0.76 4.59 -4.47
CA TYR A 111 -0.48 3.88 -4.17
C TYR A 111 -1.59 4.36 -5.09
N VAL A 112 -2.46 3.46 -5.47
CA VAL A 112 -3.74 3.76 -6.12
C VAL A 112 -4.86 3.34 -5.18
N TYR A 113 -5.84 4.22 -4.97
CA TYR A 113 -7.07 3.89 -4.28
C TYR A 113 -8.24 4.06 -5.25
N ARG A 114 -9.10 3.03 -5.35
CA ARG A 114 -10.21 2.96 -6.30
C ARG A 114 -11.55 3.03 -5.56
N VAL A 115 -12.39 3.96 -6.00
CA VAL A 115 -13.76 4.12 -5.51
C VAL A 115 -14.72 3.90 -6.66
N TRP A 116 -15.73 3.09 -6.44
CA TRP A 116 -16.87 2.96 -7.34
C TRP A 116 -17.97 3.91 -6.87
N ASN A 117 -18.22 4.98 -7.62
CA ASN A 117 -19.18 6.03 -7.28
C ASN A 117 -20.43 5.90 -8.14
N SER A 118 -21.32 5.00 -7.75
CA SER A 118 -22.56 4.69 -8.46
C SER A 118 -23.58 4.09 -7.51
N GLY A 119 -24.86 4.29 -7.80
CA GLY A 119 -25.97 3.66 -7.07
C GLY A 119 -26.08 2.15 -7.29
N CYS A 120 -25.43 1.62 -8.35
CA CYS A 120 -25.34 0.19 -8.63
C CYS A 120 -23.94 -0.34 -8.28
N PRO A 121 -23.81 -1.39 -7.45
CA PRO A 121 -22.51 -1.92 -7.07
C PRO A 121 -21.78 -2.59 -8.27
N ASN A 122 -20.46 -2.42 -8.35
CA ASN A 122 -19.63 -3.17 -9.28
C ASN A 122 -19.35 -4.57 -8.72
N VAL A 123 -20.14 -5.55 -9.12
CA VAL A 123 -20.11 -6.91 -8.57
C VAL A 123 -18.78 -7.62 -8.87
N PHE A 124 -18.20 -7.40 -10.05
CA PHE A 124 -16.96 -8.07 -10.47
C PHE A 124 -15.72 -7.48 -9.81
N GLU A 125 -15.69 -6.16 -9.61
CA GLU A 125 -14.56 -5.44 -9.02
C GLU A 125 -14.73 -5.16 -7.51
N ARG A 126 -15.79 -5.66 -6.86
CA ARG A 126 -16.17 -5.34 -5.47
C ARG A 126 -15.08 -5.61 -4.43
N LYS A 127 -14.11 -6.48 -4.77
CA LYS A 127 -12.96 -6.78 -3.91
C LYS A 127 -11.85 -5.74 -4.01
N TYR A 128 -11.83 -4.96 -5.10
CA TYR A 128 -10.74 -4.04 -5.46
C TYR A 128 -11.18 -2.58 -5.47
N MET A 129 -12.43 -2.31 -5.11
CA MET A 129 -13.01 -0.96 -5.06
C MET A 129 -13.85 -0.76 -3.82
N TYR A 130 -13.85 0.47 -3.31
CA TYR A 130 -14.81 0.91 -2.30
C TYR A 130 -16.01 1.55 -2.97
N THR A 131 -17.21 1.05 -2.74
CA THR A 131 -18.44 1.63 -3.28
C THR A 131 -18.92 2.78 -2.41
N VAL A 132 -19.13 3.93 -3.03
CA VAL A 132 -19.72 5.14 -2.44
C VAL A 132 -20.92 5.54 -3.30
N THR A 133 -22.09 5.56 -2.72
CA THR A 133 -23.35 5.87 -3.42
C THR A 133 -23.67 7.36 -3.44
N ASP A 134 -23.16 8.11 -2.45
CA ASP A 134 -23.34 9.55 -2.37
C ASP A 134 -22.68 10.24 -3.58
N PRO A 135 -23.28 11.30 -4.13
CA PRO A 135 -22.62 12.12 -5.15
C PRO A 135 -21.28 12.65 -4.65
N LEU A 136 -20.27 12.63 -5.51
CA LEU A 136 -18.94 13.14 -5.20
C LEU A 136 -18.59 14.29 -6.15
N ASP A 137 -18.30 15.45 -5.59
CA ASP A 137 -17.76 16.60 -6.31
C ASP A 137 -16.26 16.43 -6.52
N LEU A 138 -15.88 16.20 -7.79
CA LEU A 138 -14.49 15.99 -8.17
C LEU A 138 -13.63 17.24 -7.99
N ALA A 139 -14.19 18.43 -8.25
CA ALA A 139 -13.44 19.69 -8.17
C ALA A 139 -13.03 19.99 -6.72
N LEU A 140 -13.97 19.83 -5.76
CA LEU A 140 -13.67 19.99 -4.33
C LEU A 140 -12.59 18.99 -3.86
N MET A 141 -12.67 17.74 -4.33
CA MET A 141 -11.63 16.73 -3.97
C MET A 141 -10.27 17.07 -4.57
N GLN A 142 -10.20 17.59 -5.80
CA GLN A 142 -8.96 18.00 -6.45
C GLN A 142 -8.33 19.22 -5.77
N GLU A 143 -9.12 20.20 -5.40
CA GLU A 143 -8.70 21.38 -4.64
C GLU A 143 -8.11 20.95 -3.27
N ALA A 144 -8.86 20.15 -2.50
CA ALA A 144 -8.38 19.61 -1.21
C ALA A 144 -7.10 18.78 -1.38
N ALA A 145 -6.98 17.99 -2.45
CA ALA A 145 -5.79 17.20 -2.73
C ALA A 145 -4.52 18.03 -2.90
N GLY A 146 -4.65 19.26 -3.42
CA GLY A 146 -3.55 20.21 -3.57
C GLY A 146 -2.86 20.57 -2.25
N HIS A 147 -3.61 20.65 -1.15
CA HIS A 147 -3.09 21.00 0.17
C HIS A 147 -2.21 19.92 0.83
N PHE A 148 -2.24 18.68 0.34
CA PHE A 148 -1.39 17.60 0.83
C PHE A 148 -0.01 17.55 0.16
N LEU A 149 0.19 18.31 -0.93
CA LEU A 149 1.46 18.26 -1.67
C LEU A 149 2.58 18.91 -0.86
N GLY A 150 3.79 18.37 -1.02
CA GLY A 150 4.97 18.84 -0.29
C GLY A 150 5.23 18.05 1.00
N SER A 151 6.02 18.63 1.88
CA SER A 151 6.45 18.02 3.14
C SER A 151 5.61 18.56 4.29
N HIS A 152 4.89 17.67 4.98
CA HIS A 152 4.05 18.00 6.13
C HIS A 152 4.25 16.97 7.25
N ASP A 153 3.91 17.35 8.47
CA ASP A 153 3.70 16.40 9.56
C ASP A 153 2.31 15.77 9.39
N PHE A 154 2.30 14.47 9.07
CA PHE A 154 1.07 13.69 8.84
C PHE A 154 0.56 12.97 10.10
N SER A 155 0.82 13.50 11.30
CA SER A 155 0.32 12.91 12.55
C SER A 155 -1.20 12.78 12.56
N ALA A 156 -1.93 13.80 12.06
CA ALA A 156 -3.39 13.76 11.92
C ALA A 156 -3.88 12.66 10.94
N PHE A 157 -3.03 12.21 10.05
CA PHE A 157 -3.33 11.17 9.05
C PHE A 157 -2.67 9.83 9.39
N CYS A 158 -2.46 9.54 10.67
CA CYS A 158 -1.86 8.30 11.16
C CYS A 158 -2.72 7.65 12.24
N SER A 159 -2.95 6.33 12.14
CA SER A 159 -3.72 5.58 13.16
C SER A 159 -2.88 5.09 14.34
N LEU A 160 -1.57 5.38 14.40
CA LEU A 160 -0.74 5.02 15.54
C LEU A 160 -0.88 6.07 16.65
N LYS A 161 -1.23 5.63 17.86
CA LYS A 161 -1.34 6.49 19.06
C LYS A 161 0.02 7.09 19.50
N ARG A 162 1.11 6.39 19.24
CA ARG A 162 2.48 6.85 19.55
C ARG A 162 3.41 6.49 18.41
N MET A 163 4.11 7.46 17.88
CA MET A 163 5.12 7.25 16.86
C MET A 163 6.51 7.26 17.48
N LYS A 164 7.32 6.25 17.10
CA LYS A 164 8.73 6.17 17.51
C LYS A 164 9.67 6.97 16.59
N ARG A 165 9.17 7.44 15.44
CA ARG A 165 9.93 8.18 14.41
C ARG A 165 9.12 9.38 13.94
N SER A 166 9.77 10.30 13.23
CA SER A 166 9.14 11.47 12.63
C SER A 166 7.91 11.10 11.79
N ALA A 167 6.85 11.89 11.92
CA ALA A 167 5.64 11.81 11.10
C ALA A 167 5.74 12.63 9.81
N VAL A 168 6.80 13.37 9.64
CA VAL A 168 7.01 14.17 8.42
C VAL A 168 7.19 13.25 7.23
N ARG A 169 6.36 13.46 6.19
CA ARG A 169 6.43 12.78 4.89
C ARG A 169 6.28 13.81 3.79
N ARG A 170 6.78 13.44 2.61
CA ARG A 170 6.60 14.26 1.41
C ARG A 170 5.70 13.54 0.42
N ILE A 171 4.62 14.19 0.03
CA ILE A 171 3.76 13.76 -1.08
C ILE A 171 4.18 14.53 -2.32
N ASP A 172 4.70 13.79 -3.32
CA ASP A 172 5.14 14.35 -4.60
C ASP A 172 3.96 14.53 -5.56
N ARG A 173 2.93 13.67 -5.44
CA ARG A 173 1.75 13.63 -6.30
C ARG A 173 0.54 13.11 -5.54
N LEU A 174 -0.57 13.83 -5.65
CA LEU A 174 -1.90 13.35 -5.27
C LEU A 174 -2.88 13.80 -6.35
N ARG A 175 -3.34 12.84 -7.15
CA ARG A 175 -4.22 13.07 -8.28
C ARG A 175 -5.55 12.37 -8.03
N VAL A 176 -6.65 13.08 -8.31
CA VAL A 176 -8.02 12.56 -8.25
C VAL A 176 -8.61 12.65 -9.64
N GLU A 177 -9.07 11.52 -10.18
CA GLU A 177 -9.59 11.41 -11.53
C GLU A 177 -10.90 10.64 -11.55
N ARG A 178 -11.80 10.99 -12.46
CA ARG A 178 -13.02 10.24 -12.74
C ARG A 178 -12.89 9.50 -14.07
N LEU A 179 -13.13 8.20 -14.05
CA LEU A 179 -13.09 7.27 -15.17
C LEU A 179 -14.44 6.54 -15.25
N GLY A 180 -15.43 7.13 -15.89
CA GLY A 180 -16.82 6.68 -15.80
C GLY A 180 -17.32 6.77 -14.37
N ASP A 181 -17.81 5.65 -13.81
CA ASP A 181 -18.23 5.56 -12.41
C ASP A 181 -17.08 5.33 -11.42
N GLU A 182 -15.85 5.11 -11.90
CA GLU A 182 -14.69 5.00 -11.02
C GLU A 182 -14.12 6.37 -10.70
N VAL A 183 -13.90 6.65 -9.39
CA VAL A 183 -13.04 7.74 -8.91
C VAL A 183 -11.74 7.13 -8.42
N ARG A 184 -10.62 7.58 -8.98
CA ARG A 184 -9.29 7.04 -8.73
C ARG A 184 -8.41 8.09 -8.07
N PHE A 185 -7.77 7.70 -6.96
CA PHE A 185 -6.78 8.49 -6.25
C PHE A 185 -5.40 7.86 -6.46
N THR A 186 -4.46 8.63 -7.03
CA THR A 186 -3.06 8.21 -7.18
C THR A 186 -2.19 9.04 -6.26
N VAL A 187 -1.51 8.38 -5.32
CA VAL A 187 -0.71 9.05 -4.29
C VAL A 187 0.73 8.54 -4.38
N SER A 188 1.69 9.46 -4.61
CA SER A 188 3.13 9.14 -4.65
C SER A 188 3.88 10.00 -3.63
N GLY A 189 4.86 9.42 -2.95
CA GLY A 189 5.67 10.11 -1.95
C GLY A 189 6.86 9.29 -1.48
N ASP A 190 7.67 9.86 -0.60
CA ASP A 190 8.88 9.23 -0.04
C ASP A 190 8.59 8.08 0.92
N GLY A 191 7.39 8.08 1.52
CA GLY A 191 6.92 7.06 2.44
C GLY A 191 5.56 7.40 3.02
N PHE A 192 4.92 6.42 3.65
CA PHE A 192 3.58 6.59 4.21
C PHE A 192 3.51 6.03 5.62
N LEU A 193 2.76 6.70 6.48
CA LEU A 193 2.46 6.26 7.84
C LEU A 193 1.36 5.18 7.81
N TYR A 194 1.13 4.57 8.96
CA TYR A 194 0.07 3.58 9.10
C TYR A 194 -1.30 4.17 8.80
N ASN A 195 -2.02 3.57 7.85
CA ASN A 195 -3.31 4.01 7.31
C ASN A 195 -3.30 5.37 6.58
N MET A 196 -2.17 6.04 6.40
CA MET A 196 -2.08 7.42 5.92
C MET A 196 -2.85 7.63 4.60
N VAL A 197 -2.58 6.84 3.57
CA VAL A 197 -3.28 6.97 2.27
C VAL A 197 -4.79 6.80 2.42
N ARG A 198 -5.23 5.84 3.22
CA ARG A 198 -6.66 5.56 3.45
C ARG A 198 -7.36 6.68 4.21
N ILE A 199 -6.66 7.33 5.15
CA ILE A 199 -7.20 8.49 5.89
C ILE A 199 -7.27 9.70 4.98
N ILE A 200 -6.25 9.96 4.15
CA ILE A 200 -6.28 11.02 3.14
C ILE A 200 -7.47 10.82 2.20
N VAL A 201 -7.63 9.60 1.65
CA VAL A 201 -8.77 9.30 0.76
C VAL A 201 -10.11 9.47 1.48
N GLY A 202 -10.23 8.98 2.72
CA GLY A 202 -11.45 9.15 3.50
C GLY A 202 -11.80 10.62 3.75
N THR A 203 -10.78 11.45 4.00
CA THR A 203 -10.95 12.90 4.17
C THR A 203 -11.39 13.57 2.85
N LEU A 204 -10.75 13.19 1.72
CA LEU A 204 -11.13 13.69 0.39
C LEU A 204 -12.55 13.27 -0.01
N LEU A 205 -12.98 12.07 0.40
CA LEU A 205 -14.37 11.63 0.16
C LEU A 205 -15.38 12.48 0.95
N GLU A 206 -15.06 12.85 2.19
CA GLU A 206 -15.91 13.77 2.97
C GLU A 206 -15.95 15.18 2.33
N THR A 207 -14.84 15.62 1.75
CA THR A 207 -14.80 16.86 0.95
C THR A 207 -15.68 16.74 -0.29
N GLY A 208 -15.57 15.64 -1.03
CA GLY A 208 -16.38 15.41 -2.23
C GLY A 208 -17.89 15.31 -1.96
N LYS A 209 -18.30 14.89 -0.75
CA LYS A 209 -19.69 14.89 -0.29
C LYS A 209 -20.19 16.28 0.19
N GLY A 210 -19.29 17.27 0.30
CA GLY A 210 -19.60 18.58 0.85
C GLY A 210 -19.62 18.63 2.38
N ASN A 211 -19.22 17.57 3.08
CA ASN A 211 -19.18 17.52 4.55
C ASN A 211 -17.96 18.26 5.14
N LEU A 212 -16.94 18.51 4.32
CA LEU A 212 -15.68 19.18 4.70
C LEU A 212 -15.28 20.17 3.62
N SER A 213 -14.92 21.40 4.02
CA SER A 213 -14.35 22.38 3.07
C SER A 213 -12.92 21.98 2.66
N PRO A 214 -12.51 22.17 1.39
CA PRO A 214 -11.11 22.03 0.96
C PRO A 214 -10.14 22.85 1.84
N ASP A 215 -10.52 24.07 2.21
CA ASP A 215 -9.72 24.98 3.04
C ASP A 215 -9.51 24.50 4.49
N ALA A 216 -10.23 23.48 4.92
CA ALA A 216 -10.02 22.89 6.25
C ALA A 216 -8.74 22.01 6.31
N ILE A 217 -8.24 21.52 5.17
CA ILE A 217 -7.12 20.58 5.13
C ILE A 217 -5.83 21.13 5.79
N PRO A 218 -5.40 22.39 5.52
CA PRO A 218 -4.25 22.97 6.22
C PRO A 218 -4.40 23.00 7.74
N GLY A 219 -5.61 23.33 8.23
CA GLY A 219 -5.94 23.33 9.66
C GLY A 219 -5.87 21.92 10.27
N ILE A 220 -6.35 20.90 9.54
CA ILE A 220 -6.27 19.49 9.98
C ILE A 220 -4.82 19.05 10.07
N LEU A 221 -3.97 19.36 9.06
CA LEU A 221 -2.54 19.07 9.10
C LEU A 221 -1.85 19.73 10.29
N ALA A 222 -2.14 21.02 10.52
CA ALA A 222 -1.54 21.78 11.63
C ALA A 222 -2.01 21.31 13.01
N SER A 223 -3.19 20.71 13.12
CA SER A 223 -3.73 20.20 14.39
C SER A 223 -2.99 19.00 14.95
N LEU A 224 -2.31 18.24 14.13
CA LEU A 224 -1.63 16.97 14.45
C LEU A 224 -2.54 15.92 15.13
N ASP A 225 -3.83 16.16 15.16
CA ASP A 225 -4.84 15.31 15.82
C ASP A 225 -5.62 14.47 14.80
N ARG A 226 -5.56 13.14 14.98
CA ARG A 226 -6.28 12.16 14.14
C ARG A 226 -7.80 12.38 14.13
N GLN A 227 -8.37 12.94 15.18
CA GLN A 227 -9.83 13.14 15.30
C GLN A 227 -10.34 14.18 14.33
N ASN A 228 -9.50 15.12 13.91
CA ASN A 228 -9.88 16.19 12.97
C ASN A 228 -9.85 15.71 11.50
N ALA A 229 -9.17 14.60 11.19
CA ALA A 229 -9.17 14.04 9.85
C ALA A 229 -10.38 13.12 9.62
N GLY A 230 -10.74 12.94 8.35
CA GLY A 230 -11.85 12.09 7.95
C GLY A 230 -11.69 10.61 8.32
N PRO A 231 -12.69 9.77 8.03
CA PRO A 231 -12.68 8.34 8.34
C PRO A 231 -11.56 7.60 7.58
N THR A 232 -11.13 6.46 8.12
CA THR A 232 -10.20 5.58 7.39
C THR A 232 -10.96 4.82 6.32
N ALA A 233 -10.72 5.09 5.04
CA ALA A 233 -11.35 4.38 3.94
C ALA A 233 -11.04 2.87 3.97
N PRO A 234 -11.95 1.98 3.54
CA PRO A 234 -11.76 0.52 3.55
C PRO A 234 -10.49 0.07 2.81
N ALA A 235 -9.79 -0.95 3.33
CA ALA A 235 -8.53 -1.41 2.73
C ALA A 235 -8.68 -1.97 1.31
N LYS A 236 -9.83 -2.54 0.97
CA LYS A 236 -10.10 -3.17 -0.32
C LYS A 236 -9.95 -2.28 -1.56
N GLY A 237 -10.02 -0.96 -1.39
CA GLY A 237 -9.77 -0.03 -2.50
C GLY A 237 -8.29 0.29 -2.69
N LEU A 238 -7.40 -0.07 -1.74
CA LEU A 238 -6.00 0.30 -1.72
C LEU A 238 -5.11 -0.73 -2.41
N CYS A 239 -4.28 -0.27 -3.35
CA CYS A 239 -3.27 -1.08 -4.01
C CYS A 239 -1.91 -0.35 -4.01
N LEU A 240 -0.85 -1.03 -3.57
CA LEU A 240 0.53 -0.59 -3.80
C LEU A 240 0.85 -0.81 -5.29
N GLU A 241 0.94 0.28 -6.04
CA GLU A 241 1.11 0.27 -7.50
C GLU A 241 2.58 0.15 -7.90
N ASP A 242 3.48 0.86 -7.20
CA ASP A 242 4.90 0.91 -7.54
C ASP A 242 5.80 1.23 -6.33
N VAL A 243 7.05 0.76 -6.40
CA VAL A 243 8.12 1.03 -5.42
C VAL A 243 9.40 1.44 -6.16
N ARG A 244 9.91 2.63 -5.86
CA ARG A 244 11.11 3.21 -6.50
C ARG A 244 12.35 3.04 -5.62
N TYR A 245 13.48 2.78 -6.27
CA TYR A 245 14.82 2.60 -5.66
C TYR A 245 15.85 3.49 -6.32
#